data_3316ea775c7fd0e251f4492094b4f351
#
_entry.id   3316ea775c7fd0e251f4492094b4f351
#
_cell.length_a   1.000
_cell.length_b   1.000
_cell.length_c   1.000
_cell.angle_alpha   90.00
_cell.angle_beta   90.00
_cell.angle_gamma   90.00
#
_symmetry.space_group_name_H-M   'P 1'
#
loop_
_entity.id
_entity.type
_entity.pdbx_description
1 polymer ?
#
loop_
_entity_poly.entity_id
_entity_poly.type
_entity_poly.pdbx_seq_one_letter_code
_entity_poly.pdbx_strand_id
1 'polypeptide(L)'
;MTSKTLIAFISVGLVAGLVFGLYLIEVKNTNQLIFVDGPSISIVTEKYDFKKGEEIKIYIINSGTVPLTFPDSSYGLRVTGLWGMLMYTPDIIQESDLEPYSLEPKEKVEFIWDQLKNDGDFTLEGLYKIHSKGFDPNENKVEKSTTITIWK
;
A
#
# COMPACT_ATOMS: atom_id res chain seq x y z
N MET A 1 12.32 49.54 -17.36
CA MET A 1 12.47 48.67 -16.15
C MET A 1 13.88 48.72 -15.67
N THR A 2 14.14 49.08 -14.43
CA THR A 2 15.49 49.10 -13.89
C THR A 2 15.95 47.67 -13.64
N SER A 3 17.25 47.36 -13.79
CA SER A 3 17.82 46.02 -13.62
C SER A 3 17.50 45.39 -12.24
N LYS A 4 17.35 46.23 -11.22
CA LYS A 4 16.99 45.81 -9.86
C LYS A 4 15.57 45.23 -9.77
N THR A 5 14.62 45.78 -10.53
CA THR A 5 13.25 45.28 -10.58
C THR A 5 13.16 43.94 -11.29
N LEU A 6 13.95 43.74 -12.36
CA LEU A 6 14.01 42.49 -13.07
C LEU A 6 14.58 41.36 -12.18
N ILE A 7 15.65 41.65 -11.43
CA ILE A 7 16.27 40.67 -10.51
C ILE A 7 15.27 40.28 -9.41
N ALA A 8 14.51 41.24 -8.88
CA ALA A 8 13.49 40.95 -7.86
C ALA A 8 12.37 40.01 -8.38
N PHE A 9 11.90 40.19 -9.60
CA PHE A 9 10.89 39.30 -10.20
C PHE A 9 11.44 37.91 -10.48
N ILE A 10 12.69 37.78 -10.92
CA ILE A 10 13.34 36.49 -11.16
C ILE A 10 13.50 35.74 -9.84
N SER A 11 13.96 36.39 -8.77
CA SER A 11 14.15 35.75 -7.46
C SER A 11 12.83 35.28 -6.83
N VAL A 12 11.76 36.06 -6.91
CA VAL A 12 10.42 35.68 -6.43
C VAL A 12 9.88 34.48 -7.22
N GLY A 13 10.01 34.50 -8.53
CA GLY A 13 9.59 33.39 -9.39
C GLY A 13 10.33 32.09 -9.10
N LEU A 14 11.63 32.15 -8.83
CA LEU A 14 12.44 30.98 -8.54
C LEU A 14 12.10 30.37 -7.17
N VAL A 15 11.90 31.21 -6.15
CA VAL A 15 11.47 30.71 -4.81
C VAL A 15 10.07 30.13 -4.87
N ALA A 16 9.12 30.79 -5.53
CA ALA A 16 7.77 30.28 -5.69
C ALA A 16 7.76 28.94 -6.44
N GLY A 17 8.56 28.82 -7.51
CA GLY A 17 8.70 27.58 -8.28
C GLY A 17 9.28 26.42 -7.47
N LEU A 18 10.28 26.68 -6.62
CA LEU A 18 10.87 25.69 -5.73
C LEU A 18 9.86 25.20 -4.68
N VAL A 19 9.17 26.13 -4.01
CA VAL A 19 8.16 25.78 -2.99
C VAL A 19 7.03 24.97 -3.61
N PHE A 20 6.52 25.39 -4.77
CA PHE A 20 5.45 24.69 -5.47
C PHE A 20 5.92 23.32 -6.00
N GLY A 21 7.15 23.22 -6.49
CA GLY A 21 7.76 21.97 -6.92
C GLY A 21 7.92 20.96 -5.78
N LEU A 22 8.39 21.40 -4.62
CA LEU A 22 8.50 20.55 -3.42
C LEU A 22 7.12 20.10 -2.93
N TYR A 23 6.14 20.99 -2.92
CA TYR A 23 4.76 20.65 -2.56
C TYR A 23 4.16 19.61 -3.49
N LEU A 24 4.38 19.70 -4.79
CA LEU A 24 3.90 18.71 -5.77
C LEU A 24 4.61 17.35 -5.62
N ILE A 25 5.87 17.34 -5.20
CA ILE A 25 6.61 16.09 -4.93
C ILE A 25 6.03 15.40 -3.68
N GLU A 26 5.74 16.15 -2.62
CA GLU A 26 5.11 15.62 -1.41
C GLU A 26 3.71 15.07 -1.68
N VAL A 27 2.89 15.77 -2.46
CA VAL A 27 1.54 15.32 -2.84
C VAL A 27 1.55 14.05 -3.70
N LYS A 28 2.58 13.86 -4.53
CA LYS A 28 2.72 12.64 -5.35
C LYS A 28 3.13 11.41 -4.55
N ASN A 29 3.79 11.58 -3.42
CA ASN A 29 4.30 10.48 -2.58
C ASN A 29 3.38 10.09 -1.42
N THR A 30 2.27 10.78 -1.22
CA THR A 30 1.31 10.44 -0.17
C THR A 30 0.33 9.40 -0.69
N ASN A 31 0.47 8.16 -0.21
CA ASN A 31 -0.61 7.16 -0.18
C ASN A 31 -1.71 7.72 0.70
N GLN A 32 -2.60 8.54 0.13
CA GLN A 32 -3.71 9.09 0.90
C GLN A 32 -4.69 7.96 1.21
N LEU A 33 -4.70 7.56 2.48
CA LEU A 33 -5.73 6.70 3.01
C LEU A 33 -7.06 7.47 3.00
N ILE A 34 -7.98 7.04 2.15
CA ILE A 34 -9.32 7.64 2.05
C ILE A 34 -10.28 6.70 2.78
N PHE A 35 -10.93 7.22 3.81
CA PHE A 35 -12.04 6.52 4.48
C PHE A 35 -13.33 6.78 3.71
N VAL A 36 -14.08 5.71 3.47
CA VAL A 36 -15.34 5.74 2.72
C VAL A 36 -16.47 5.15 3.53
N ASP A 37 -17.70 5.50 3.21
CA ASP A 37 -18.87 4.87 3.81
C ASP A 37 -19.12 3.49 3.19
N GLY A 38 -19.51 2.52 4.03
CA GLY A 38 -19.69 1.13 3.64
C GLY A 38 -18.41 0.28 3.77
N PRO A 39 -18.42 -0.96 3.21
CA PRO A 39 -17.30 -1.88 3.30
C PRO A 39 -16.14 -1.46 2.40
N SER A 40 -14.92 -1.36 2.93
CA SER A 40 -13.74 -0.98 2.15
C SER A 40 -12.44 -1.48 2.77
N ILE A 41 -11.55 -1.98 1.92
CA ILE A 41 -10.16 -2.31 2.27
C ILE A 41 -9.23 -1.30 1.60
N SER A 42 -8.22 -0.84 2.32
CA SER A 42 -7.07 -0.14 1.76
C SER A 42 -5.79 -0.92 2.01
N ILE A 43 -4.91 -0.93 1.02
CA ILE A 43 -3.57 -1.49 1.12
C ILE A 43 -2.60 -0.33 0.99
N VAL A 44 -1.76 -0.14 2.01
CA VAL A 44 -0.79 0.95 2.08
C VAL A 44 0.60 0.36 2.27
N THR A 45 1.56 0.88 1.52
CA THR A 45 2.99 0.63 1.67
C THR A 45 3.72 1.95 1.92
N GLU A 46 4.91 1.92 2.49
CA GLU A 46 5.67 3.15 2.77
C GLU A 46 5.99 3.94 1.49
N LYS A 47 6.17 3.23 0.37
CA LYS A 47 6.43 3.78 -0.97
C LYS A 47 5.94 2.79 -2.03
N TYR A 48 6.06 3.15 -3.30
CA TYR A 48 5.70 2.25 -4.41
C TYR A 48 6.90 1.60 -5.09
N ASP A 49 8.10 2.18 -4.91
CA ASP A 49 9.32 1.73 -5.56
C ASP A 49 10.32 1.26 -4.50
N PHE A 50 10.70 0.00 -4.55
CA PHE A 50 11.59 -0.66 -3.60
C PHE A 50 12.83 -1.18 -4.29
N LYS A 51 13.96 -1.15 -3.60
CA LYS A 51 15.16 -1.83 -4.06
C LYS A 51 15.05 -3.33 -3.79
N LYS A 52 15.70 -4.12 -4.63
CA LYS A 52 15.83 -5.56 -4.41
C LYS A 52 16.48 -5.86 -3.06
N GLY A 53 15.85 -6.73 -2.28
CA GLY A 53 16.29 -7.10 -0.93
C GLY A 53 15.89 -6.12 0.17
N GLU A 54 15.12 -5.08 -0.14
CA GLU A 54 14.56 -4.17 0.85
C GLU A 54 13.27 -4.75 1.45
N GLU A 55 13.10 -4.66 2.77
CA GLU A 55 11.85 -5.05 3.42
C GLU A 55 10.70 -4.13 2.99
N ILE A 56 9.55 -4.73 2.72
CA ILE A 56 8.33 -4.04 2.30
C ILE A 56 7.30 -4.19 3.40
N LYS A 57 6.98 -3.11 4.09
CA LYS A 57 5.89 -3.06 5.06
C LYS A 57 4.57 -2.84 4.32
N ILE A 58 3.63 -3.74 4.55
CA ILE A 58 2.31 -3.75 3.94
C ILE A 58 1.28 -3.62 5.04
N TYR A 59 0.46 -2.60 4.96
CA TYR A 59 -0.66 -2.39 5.88
C TYR A 59 -1.97 -2.70 5.16
N ILE A 60 -2.75 -3.61 5.74
CA ILE A 60 -4.15 -3.83 5.35
C ILE A 60 -5.00 -3.09 6.36
N ILE A 61 -5.85 -2.20 5.88
CA ILE A 61 -6.62 -1.27 6.71
C ILE A 61 -8.09 -1.41 6.33
N ASN A 62 -8.96 -1.56 7.32
CA ASN A 62 -10.37 -1.36 7.12
C ASN A 62 -10.63 0.15 6.96
N SER A 63 -10.74 0.61 5.73
CA SER A 63 -11.02 2.01 5.39
C SER A 63 -12.51 2.32 5.23
N GLY A 64 -13.35 1.35 5.58
CA GLY A 64 -14.80 1.49 5.59
C GLY A 64 -15.40 1.84 6.95
N THR A 65 -16.71 1.77 7.02
CA THR A 65 -17.51 2.03 8.24
C THR A 65 -18.16 0.78 8.82
N VAL A 66 -17.93 -0.38 8.22
CA VAL A 66 -18.44 -1.67 8.69
C VAL A 66 -17.27 -2.63 8.98
N PRO A 67 -17.40 -3.56 9.95
CA PRO A 67 -16.36 -4.55 10.22
C PRO A 67 -16.15 -5.45 9.00
N LEU A 68 -14.91 -5.93 8.83
CA LEU A 68 -14.53 -6.88 7.80
C LEU A 68 -14.03 -8.16 8.44
N THR A 69 -14.40 -9.31 7.87
CA THR A 69 -13.93 -10.63 8.30
C THR A 69 -13.03 -11.26 7.24
N PHE A 70 -12.10 -12.08 7.69
CA PHE A 70 -11.11 -12.75 6.83
C PHE A 70 -11.06 -14.24 7.19
N PRO A 71 -10.79 -15.12 6.21
CA PRO A 71 -10.82 -16.56 6.45
C PRO A 71 -9.65 -17.07 7.30
N ASP A 72 -8.53 -16.31 7.36
CA ASP A 72 -7.32 -16.72 8.04
C ASP A 72 -6.45 -15.51 8.46
N SER A 73 -5.37 -15.80 9.17
CA SER A 73 -4.41 -14.81 9.69
C SER A 73 -3.62 -14.05 8.63
N SER A 74 -3.72 -14.41 7.36
CA SER A 74 -3.12 -13.63 6.27
C SER A 74 -3.90 -12.37 5.92
N TYR A 75 -5.11 -12.20 6.46
CA TYR A 75 -6.03 -11.14 6.09
C TYR A 75 -6.24 -11.04 4.57
N GLY A 76 -6.24 -12.19 3.91
CA GLY A 76 -6.37 -12.31 2.47
C GLY A 76 -5.21 -11.71 1.66
N LEU A 77 -4.07 -11.44 2.31
CA LEU A 77 -2.90 -10.88 1.66
C LEU A 77 -2.25 -11.88 0.70
N ARG A 78 -2.03 -11.42 -0.52
CA ARG A 78 -1.27 -12.13 -1.55
C ARG A 78 -0.47 -11.15 -2.37
N VAL A 79 0.77 -11.51 -2.67
CA VAL A 79 1.60 -10.78 -3.64
C VAL A 79 1.75 -11.62 -4.89
N THR A 80 1.43 -11.04 -6.04
CA THR A 80 1.53 -11.72 -7.34
C THR A 80 2.44 -10.93 -8.27
N GLY A 81 3.16 -11.64 -9.14
CA GLY A 81 3.84 -11.01 -10.27
C GLY A 81 2.86 -10.52 -11.33
N LEU A 82 3.36 -9.82 -12.34
CA LEU A 82 2.57 -9.18 -13.40
C LEU A 82 1.60 -10.16 -14.11
N TRP A 83 2.01 -11.42 -14.27
CA TRP A 83 1.21 -12.46 -14.93
C TRP A 83 0.30 -13.24 -13.96
N GLY A 84 0.08 -12.73 -12.74
CA GLY A 84 -0.78 -13.37 -11.75
C GLY A 84 -0.14 -14.56 -11.03
N MET A 85 1.14 -14.84 -11.26
CA MET A 85 1.87 -15.88 -10.53
C MET A 85 1.99 -15.47 -9.06
N LEU A 86 1.54 -16.35 -8.15
CA LEU A 86 1.67 -16.13 -6.71
C LEU A 86 3.15 -16.14 -6.31
N MET A 87 3.58 -15.07 -5.66
CA MET A 87 4.94 -14.91 -5.15
C MET A 87 4.99 -15.13 -3.65
N TYR A 88 4.08 -14.49 -2.91
CA TYR A 88 4.11 -14.50 -1.47
C TYR A 88 2.69 -14.52 -0.88
N THR A 89 2.53 -15.27 0.18
CA THR A 89 1.40 -15.24 1.11
C THR A 89 1.98 -15.40 2.51
N PRO A 90 1.57 -14.62 3.51
CA PRO A 90 2.00 -14.82 4.89
C PRO A 90 1.66 -16.23 5.37
N ASP A 91 2.48 -16.74 6.30
CA ASP A 91 2.20 -18.02 6.95
C ASP A 91 0.87 -17.95 7.69
N ILE A 92 0.03 -18.96 7.44
CA ILE A 92 -1.27 -19.06 8.09
C ILE A 92 -1.06 -19.70 9.46
N ILE A 93 -1.34 -18.96 10.52
CA ILE A 93 -1.38 -19.50 11.87
C ILE A 93 -2.72 -20.24 12.00
N GLN A 94 -2.70 -21.56 12.02
CA GLN A 94 -3.87 -22.38 12.34
C GLN A 94 -4.04 -22.42 13.86
N GLU A 95 -4.73 -21.44 14.41
CA GLU A 95 -5.25 -21.53 15.76
C GLU A 95 -6.63 -22.17 15.67
N SER A 96 -6.72 -23.42 16.16
CA SER A 96 -7.81 -24.35 15.91
C SER A 96 -9.17 -24.03 16.54
N ASP A 97 -9.31 -22.92 17.28
CA ASP A 97 -10.53 -22.63 18.06
C ASP A 97 -10.91 -21.14 18.11
N LEU A 98 -10.40 -20.30 17.23
CA LEU A 98 -10.64 -18.86 17.31
C LEU A 98 -11.67 -18.35 16.33
N GLU A 99 -12.36 -17.30 16.77
CA GLU A 99 -13.27 -16.50 15.96
C GLU A 99 -12.59 -16.05 14.65
N PRO A 100 -13.36 -15.83 13.58
CA PRO A 100 -12.81 -15.38 12.31
C PRO A 100 -11.99 -14.10 12.51
N TYR A 101 -10.85 -14.00 11.82
CA TYR A 101 -10.04 -12.81 11.85
C TYR A 101 -10.87 -11.61 11.36
N SER A 102 -10.88 -10.52 12.12
CA SER A 102 -11.68 -9.34 11.81
C SER A 102 -10.85 -8.06 11.91
N LEU A 103 -11.28 -7.04 11.18
CA LEU A 103 -10.81 -5.66 11.32
C LEU A 103 -12.03 -4.76 11.50
N GLU A 104 -12.11 -4.13 12.67
CA GLU A 104 -13.07 -3.05 12.92
C GLU A 104 -12.75 -1.82 12.04
N PRO A 105 -13.72 -0.92 11.82
CA PRO A 105 -13.47 0.31 11.10
C PRO A 105 -12.23 1.07 11.62
N LYS A 106 -11.32 1.43 10.73
CA LYS A 106 -10.03 2.10 10.98
C LYS A 106 -8.93 1.21 11.59
N GLU A 107 -9.22 -0.03 11.93
CA GLU A 107 -8.18 -0.97 12.34
C GLU A 107 -7.29 -1.36 11.17
N LYS A 108 -6.07 -1.73 11.50
CA LYS A 108 -5.05 -2.16 10.54
C LYS A 108 -4.23 -3.32 11.07
N VAL A 109 -3.75 -4.14 10.15
CA VAL A 109 -2.73 -5.16 10.39
C VAL A 109 -1.51 -4.87 9.53
N GLU A 110 -0.32 -5.15 10.07
CA GLU A 110 0.96 -4.97 9.38
C GLU A 110 1.55 -6.32 9.01
N PHE A 111 2.06 -6.40 7.79
CA PHE A 111 2.87 -7.51 7.30
C PHE A 111 4.21 -6.97 6.80
N ILE A 112 5.28 -7.76 6.98
CA ILE A 112 6.60 -7.47 6.45
C ILE A 112 6.92 -8.53 5.41
N TRP A 113 7.20 -8.11 4.19
CA TRP A 113 7.66 -8.97 3.11
C TRP A 113 9.11 -8.65 2.76
N ASP A 114 9.97 -9.61 2.92
CA ASP A 114 11.41 -9.53 2.65
C ASP A 114 11.78 -9.79 1.18
N GLN A 115 10.80 -9.74 0.29
CA GLN A 115 10.90 -10.05 -1.14
C GLN A 115 11.25 -11.51 -1.44
N LEU A 116 11.12 -12.42 -0.47
CA LEU A 116 11.20 -13.85 -0.73
C LEU A 116 9.85 -14.37 -1.24
N LYS A 117 9.94 -15.30 -2.19
CA LYS A 117 8.80 -16.10 -2.62
C LYS A 117 8.52 -17.20 -1.58
N ASN A 118 7.35 -17.83 -1.67
CA ASN A 118 6.99 -18.94 -0.77
C ASN A 118 7.94 -20.16 -0.89
N ASP A 119 8.69 -20.26 -1.99
CA ASP A 119 9.72 -21.28 -2.18
C ASP A 119 11.10 -20.92 -1.58
N GLY A 120 11.23 -19.74 -0.99
CA GLY A 120 12.44 -19.22 -0.36
C GLY A 120 13.40 -18.50 -1.32
N ASP A 121 13.10 -18.45 -2.61
CA ASP A 121 13.90 -17.71 -3.57
C ASP A 121 13.56 -16.22 -3.56
N PHE A 122 14.53 -15.37 -3.84
CA PHE A 122 14.26 -13.93 -4.03
C PHE A 122 13.41 -13.67 -5.26
N THR A 123 12.51 -12.71 -5.15
CA THR A 123 11.79 -12.18 -6.30
C THR A 123 12.73 -11.49 -7.27
N LEU A 124 12.37 -11.49 -8.54
CA LEU A 124 13.06 -10.73 -9.58
C LEU A 124 12.64 -9.26 -9.54
N GLU A 125 13.40 -8.43 -10.23
CA GLU A 125 13.02 -7.05 -10.50
C GLU A 125 11.76 -7.02 -11.37
N GLY A 126 10.84 -6.08 -11.10
CA GLY A 126 9.61 -5.97 -11.87
C GLY A 126 8.44 -5.37 -11.10
N LEU A 127 7.26 -5.48 -11.70
CA LEU A 127 6.00 -5.04 -11.11
C LEU A 127 5.34 -6.18 -10.34
N TYR A 128 4.89 -5.85 -9.15
CA TYR A 128 4.19 -6.78 -8.26
C TYR A 128 2.87 -6.18 -7.81
N LYS A 129 1.86 -7.01 -7.72
CA LYS A 129 0.53 -6.63 -7.30
C LYS A 129 0.24 -7.23 -5.94
N ILE A 130 -0.04 -6.38 -4.97
CA ILE A 130 -0.43 -6.76 -3.62
C ILE A 130 -1.95 -6.76 -3.58
N HIS A 131 -2.55 -7.85 -3.13
CA HIS A 131 -3.99 -8.03 -3.03
C HIS A 131 -4.38 -8.31 -1.58
N SER A 132 -5.56 -7.86 -1.19
CA SER A 132 -6.25 -8.32 0.01
C SER A 132 -7.71 -8.54 -0.30
N LYS A 133 -8.29 -9.56 0.33
CA LYS A 133 -9.68 -9.96 0.16
C LYS A 133 -10.28 -10.35 1.51
N GLY A 134 -11.39 -9.73 1.85
CA GLY A 134 -12.22 -10.05 3.01
C GLY A 134 -13.70 -10.08 2.65
N PHE A 135 -14.54 -10.10 3.67
CA PHE A 135 -16.00 -10.13 3.55
C PHE A 135 -16.63 -9.10 4.48
N ASP A 136 -17.71 -8.49 4.02
CA ASP A 136 -18.54 -7.64 4.85
C ASP A 136 -19.51 -8.45 5.73
N PRO A 137 -20.28 -7.83 6.64
CA PRO A 137 -21.25 -8.55 7.48
C PRO A 137 -22.38 -9.28 6.71
N ASN A 138 -22.59 -8.95 5.44
CA ASN A 138 -23.54 -9.61 4.55
C ASN A 138 -22.90 -10.70 3.68
N GLU A 139 -21.66 -11.11 4.00
CA GLU A 139 -20.84 -12.07 3.24
C GLU A 139 -20.50 -11.62 1.81
N ASN A 140 -20.65 -10.34 1.49
CA ASN A 140 -20.19 -9.82 0.22
C ASN A 140 -18.68 -9.68 0.21
N LYS A 141 -18.08 -10.08 -0.89
CA LYS A 141 -16.64 -9.99 -1.12
C LYS A 141 -16.21 -8.53 -1.19
N VAL A 142 -15.21 -8.17 -0.39
CA VAL A 142 -14.53 -6.88 -0.43
C VAL A 142 -13.07 -7.13 -0.78
N GLU A 143 -12.58 -6.53 -1.85
CA GLU A 143 -11.19 -6.73 -2.28
C GLU A 143 -10.54 -5.42 -2.72
N LYS A 144 -9.23 -5.37 -2.56
CA LYS A 144 -8.38 -4.26 -2.99
C LYS A 144 -7.06 -4.79 -3.53
N SER A 145 -6.47 -4.04 -4.45
CA SER A 145 -5.10 -4.29 -4.87
C SER A 145 -4.34 -2.98 -5.08
N THR A 146 -3.04 -3.04 -4.87
CA THR A 146 -2.08 -1.98 -5.20
C THR A 146 -0.89 -2.57 -5.95
N THR A 147 -0.17 -1.75 -6.69
CA THR A 147 1.00 -2.18 -7.47
C THR A 147 2.24 -1.50 -6.92
N ILE A 148 3.31 -2.27 -6.79
CA ILE A 148 4.64 -1.79 -6.42
C ILE A 148 5.65 -2.23 -7.48
N THR A 149 6.79 -1.57 -7.49
CA THR A 149 7.94 -1.89 -8.35
C THR A 149 9.12 -2.32 -7.49
N ILE A 150 9.78 -3.42 -7.87
CA ILE A 150 11.08 -3.80 -7.33
C ILE A 150 12.12 -3.54 -8.43
N TRP A 151 13.16 -2.79 -8.10
CA TRP A 151 14.22 -2.43 -9.02
C TRP A 151 15.60 -2.75 -8.42
N LYS A 152 16.63 -2.71 -9.25
CA LYS A 152 18.00 -3.10 -8.91
C LYS A 152 18.71 -2.16 -7.93
#